data_b0af72d4166785d90b60280d92c83d80
#
_entry.id   b0af72d4166785d90b60280d92c83d80
#
_cell.length_a   1.000
_cell.length_b   1.000
_cell.length_c   1.000
_cell.angle_alpha   90.00
_cell.angle_beta   90.00
_cell.angle_gamma   90.00
#
_symmetry.space_group_name_H-M   'P 1'
#
loop_
_entity.id
_entity.type
_entity.pdbx_description
1 polymer ?
#
loop_
_entity_poly.entity_id
_entity_poly.type
_entity_poly.pdbx_seq_one_letter_code
_entity_poly.pdbx_strand_id
1 'polypeptide(L)'
;YRRQRQMCIRDRDNLMTKYPGIAYFKWDCNSPITNIYSPYLKDQQSHLYIEYVRGLYNVLERIKQKYPNLPMMLCSGGGGRCDYEALKYFTEFWPSDNTDAVERIFIQWGYSHFFPAKSMAAHVTSWGKQPVKFRTDVASMCKLGFDIRIHEMSQTDQQYCKEAVANFKRLDDVILDGDQYRLQSPYESQHAAVMYANDNADKAVLFAFDIHPRYAES
;
A
#
# COMPACT_ATOMS: atom_id res chain seq x y z
N TYR A 1 12.19 -20.94 -16.21
CA TYR A 1 12.58 -19.69 -15.49
C TYR A 1 13.04 -18.58 -16.47
N ARG A 2 13.96 -18.85 -17.42
CA ARG A 2 14.38 -17.86 -18.45
C ARG A 2 13.25 -17.51 -19.41
N ARG A 3 12.43 -18.50 -19.83
CA ARG A 3 11.23 -18.29 -20.67
C ARG A 3 10.15 -17.50 -19.92
N GLN A 4 9.89 -17.79 -18.67
CA GLN A 4 8.92 -17.02 -17.86
C GLN A 4 9.34 -15.56 -17.68
N ARG A 5 10.61 -15.25 -17.42
CA ARG A 5 11.12 -13.87 -17.36
C ARG A 5 10.93 -13.13 -18.69
N GLN A 6 11.24 -13.77 -19.81
CA GLN A 6 11.02 -13.17 -21.13
C GLN A 6 9.54 -12.96 -21.43
N MET A 7 8.66 -13.89 -21.01
CA MET A 7 7.21 -13.73 -21.13
C MET A 7 6.74 -12.52 -20.30
N CYS A 8 7.12 -12.41 -19.05
CA CYS A 8 6.70 -11.29 -18.21
C CYS A 8 7.07 -9.91 -18.78
N ILE A 9 8.29 -9.75 -19.33
CA ILE A 9 8.70 -8.49 -19.97
C ILE A 9 7.93 -8.27 -21.25
N ARG A 10 7.86 -9.28 -22.12
CA ARG A 10 7.18 -9.20 -23.41
C ARG A 10 5.69 -8.93 -23.27
N ASP A 11 5.03 -9.52 -22.27
CA ASP A 11 3.59 -9.31 -22.02
C ASP A 11 3.31 -7.87 -21.59
N ARG A 12 4.18 -7.27 -20.79
CA ARG A 12 4.04 -5.86 -20.39
C ARG A 12 4.38 -4.92 -21.53
N ASP A 13 5.41 -5.23 -22.32
CA ASP A 13 5.73 -4.47 -23.51
C ASP A 13 4.57 -4.49 -24.51
N ASN A 14 3.96 -5.65 -24.72
CA ASN A 14 2.78 -5.79 -25.57
C ASN A 14 1.60 -5.00 -25.00
N LEU A 15 1.39 -5.04 -23.68
CA LEU A 15 0.32 -4.30 -23.01
C LEU A 15 0.53 -2.78 -23.14
N MET A 16 1.72 -2.29 -22.86
CA MET A 16 2.06 -0.87 -22.97
C MET A 16 2.01 -0.38 -24.42
N THR A 17 2.43 -1.22 -25.36
CA THR A 17 2.33 -0.90 -26.81
C THR A 17 0.89 -0.84 -27.27
N LYS A 18 0.06 -1.79 -26.81
CA LYS A 18 -1.35 -1.85 -27.17
C LYS A 18 -2.19 -0.75 -26.50
N TYR A 19 -1.79 -0.35 -25.30
CA TYR A 19 -2.50 0.63 -24.47
C TYR A 19 -1.53 1.72 -23.96
N PRO A 20 -1.12 2.67 -24.81
CA PRO A 20 -0.10 3.67 -24.45
C PRO A 20 -0.57 4.67 -23.39
N GLY A 21 -1.86 4.72 -23.10
CA GLY A 21 -2.45 5.55 -22.05
C GLY A 21 -2.42 4.94 -20.64
N ILE A 22 -1.79 3.79 -20.44
CA ILE A 22 -1.63 3.22 -19.10
C ILE A 22 -0.72 4.14 -18.27
N ALA A 23 -1.27 4.68 -17.18
CA ALA A 23 -0.59 5.62 -16.31
C ALA A 23 -0.13 4.99 -14.97
N TYR A 24 -0.54 3.75 -14.68
CA TYR A 24 -0.27 3.09 -13.41
C TYR A 24 -0.41 1.57 -13.51
N PHE A 25 0.43 0.83 -12.76
CA PHE A 25 0.33 -0.62 -12.62
C PHE A 25 0.23 -1.06 -11.16
N LYS A 26 -0.75 -1.90 -10.84
CA LYS A 26 -0.67 -2.76 -9.65
C LYS A 26 -0.06 -4.09 -10.08
N TRP A 27 1.11 -4.40 -9.54
CA TRP A 27 1.81 -5.64 -9.79
C TRP A 27 1.46 -6.64 -8.69
N ASP A 28 0.51 -7.48 -8.98
CA ASP A 28 0.07 -8.52 -8.06
C ASP A 28 0.64 -9.89 -8.46
N CYS A 29 1.14 -10.63 -7.47
CA CYS A 29 1.78 -11.91 -7.69
C CYS A 29 1.59 -12.82 -6.47
N ASN A 30 0.39 -13.36 -6.29
CA ASN A 30 -0.08 -14.09 -5.11
C ASN A 30 0.31 -15.57 -5.08
N SER A 31 1.27 -16.01 -5.88
CA SER A 31 1.64 -17.42 -5.91
C SER A 31 2.49 -17.80 -4.68
N PRO A 32 1.97 -18.63 -3.76
CA PRO A 32 2.81 -19.20 -2.71
C PRO A 32 3.83 -20.15 -3.34
N ILE A 33 5.09 -19.97 -2.95
CA ILE A 33 6.19 -20.80 -3.46
C ILE A 33 6.50 -21.86 -2.42
N THR A 34 5.76 -22.97 -2.42
CA THR A 34 5.85 -23.99 -1.37
C THR A 34 6.60 -25.25 -1.77
N ASN A 35 6.36 -25.77 -2.95
CA ASN A 35 7.05 -26.97 -3.44
C ASN A 35 7.61 -26.68 -4.82
N ILE A 36 8.85 -26.22 -4.88
CA ILE A 36 9.44 -25.68 -6.07
C ILE A 36 10.69 -26.40 -6.52
N TYR A 37 10.75 -26.58 -7.83
CA TYR A 37 11.91 -27.08 -8.52
C TYR A 37 12.18 -26.22 -9.75
N SER A 38 13.45 -25.88 -9.99
CA SER A 38 13.87 -25.18 -11.20
C SER A 38 14.88 -26.02 -11.98
N PRO A 39 14.55 -26.48 -13.19
CA PRO A 39 15.51 -27.19 -14.04
C PRO A 39 16.76 -26.37 -14.36
N TYR A 40 16.66 -25.06 -14.26
CA TYR A 40 17.80 -24.14 -14.46
C TYR A 40 18.86 -24.27 -13.37
N LEU A 41 18.46 -24.55 -12.12
CA LEU A 41 19.36 -24.62 -10.98
C LEU A 41 20.01 -26.00 -10.83
N LYS A 42 19.59 -27.02 -11.57
CA LYS A 42 20.14 -28.36 -11.52
C LYS A 42 20.29 -28.88 -10.06
N ASP A 43 21.51 -29.09 -9.61
CA ASP A 43 21.89 -29.51 -8.26
C ASP A 43 21.86 -28.38 -7.21
N GLN A 44 21.74 -27.12 -7.64
CA GLN A 44 21.71 -25.95 -6.77
C GLN A 44 20.28 -25.54 -6.37
N GLN A 45 19.39 -26.48 -6.12
CA GLN A 45 17.98 -26.17 -5.80
C GLN A 45 17.82 -25.35 -4.50
N SER A 46 18.74 -25.47 -3.55
CA SER A 46 18.76 -24.67 -2.31
C SER A 46 18.88 -23.15 -2.56
N HIS A 47 19.41 -22.74 -3.72
CA HIS A 47 19.52 -21.32 -4.09
C HIS A 47 18.22 -20.75 -4.71
N LEU A 48 17.18 -21.54 -4.86
CA LEU A 48 16.02 -21.17 -5.66
C LEU A 48 15.33 -19.90 -5.17
N TYR A 49 15.16 -19.72 -3.88
CA TYR A 49 14.49 -18.53 -3.32
C TYR A 49 15.31 -17.25 -3.59
N ILE A 50 16.64 -17.33 -3.42
CA ILE A 50 17.53 -16.19 -3.71
C ILE A 50 17.52 -15.86 -5.20
N GLU A 51 17.64 -16.87 -6.05
CA GLU A 51 17.65 -16.70 -7.50
C GLU A 51 16.28 -16.25 -8.06
N TYR A 52 15.18 -16.62 -7.38
CA TYR A 52 13.86 -16.09 -7.70
C TYR A 52 13.80 -14.57 -7.48
N VAL A 53 14.22 -14.08 -6.31
CA VAL A 53 14.21 -12.65 -5.97
C VAL A 53 15.14 -11.86 -6.90
N ARG A 54 16.36 -12.34 -7.13
CA ARG A 54 17.30 -11.73 -8.11
C ARG A 54 16.70 -11.65 -9.50
N GLY A 55 15.98 -12.71 -9.89
CA GLY A 55 15.29 -12.76 -11.17
C GLY A 55 14.14 -11.77 -11.27
N LEU A 56 13.39 -11.57 -10.20
CA LEU A 56 12.34 -10.57 -10.13
C LEU A 56 12.91 -9.16 -10.29
N TYR A 57 13.93 -8.82 -9.51
CA TYR A 57 14.56 -7.49 -9.59
C TYR A 57 15.18 -7.22 -10.96
N ASN A 58 15.78 -8.22 -11.60
CA ASN A 58 16.26 -8.05 -12.97
C ASN A 58 15.13 -7.73 -13.98
N VAL A 59 13.95 -8.31 -13.78
CA VAL A 59 12.76 -7.97 -14.59
C VAL A 59 12.31 -6.54 -14.32
N LEU A 60 12.21 -6.15 -13.05
CA LEU A 60 11.79 -4.82 -12.62
C LEU A 60 12.75 -3.74 -13.10
N GLU A 61 14.06 -3.97 -12.99
CA GLU A 61 15.10 -3.05 -13.50
C GLU A 61 14.91 -2.76 -14.99
N ARG A 62 14.71 -3.79 -15.80
CA ARG A 62 14.49 -3.62 -17.23
C ARG A 62 13.19 -2.89 -17.56
N ILE A 63 12.14 -3.10 -16.77
CA ILE A 63 10.88 -2.35 -16.92
C ILE A 63 11.10 -0.90 -16.55
N LYS A 64 11.80 -0.61 -15.45
CA LYS A 64 12.08 0.74 -15.01
C LYS A 64 12.96 1.51 -16.00
N GLN A 65 13.94 0.85 -16.60
CA GLN A 65 14.76 1.44 -17.66
C GLN A 65 13.93 1.81 -18.91
N LYS A 66 12.97 0.96 -19.28
CA LYS A 66 12.12 1.20 -20.46
C LYS A 66 10.98 2.19 -20.19
N TYR A 67 10.44 2.19 -18.98
CA TYR A 67 9.31 3.03 -18.55
C TYR A 67 9.65 3.77 -17.23
N PRO A 68 10.61 4.70 -17.24
CA PRO A 68 11.17 5.31 -16.02
C PRO A 68 10.14 6.06 -15.18
N ASN A 69 9.12 6.61 -15.81
CA ASN A 69 8.09 7.43 -15.17
C ASN A 69 6.79 6.66 -14.87
N LEU A 70 6.74 5.35 -15.11
CA LEU A 70 5.56 4.55 -14.81
C LEU A 70 5.50 4.22 -13.31
N PRO A 71 4.54 4.77 -12.57
CA PRO A 71 4.34 4.40 -11.18
C PRO A 71 3.76 2.99 -11.08
N MET A 72 4.26 2.22 -10.09
CA MET A 72 3.83 0.86 -9.87
C MET A 72 3.58 0.62 -8.37
N MET A 73 2.49 -0.09 -8.06
CA MET A 73 2.21 -0.62 -6.73
C MET A 73 2.64 -2.08 -6.65
N LEU A 74 3.39 -2.41 -5.61
CA LEU A 74 3.70 -3.80 -5.28
C LEU A 74 2.56 -4.44 -4.50
N CYS A 75 2.11 -5.61 -4.93
CA CYS A 75 1.18 -6.45 -4.20
C CYS A 75 1.59 -7.92 -4.31
N SER A 76 1.41 -8.67 -3.24
CA SER A 76 1.57 -10.12 -3.19
C SER A 76 0.82 -10.68 -1.99
N GLY A 77 -0.51 -10.79 -2.10
CA GLY A 77 -1.36 -11.07 -0.96
C GLY A 77 -1.17 -10.03 0.15
N GLY A 78 -1.15 -8.76 -0.23
CA GLY A 78 -0.67 -7.66 0.61
C GLY A 78 0.84 -7.41 0.45
N GLY A 79 1.53 -7.12 1.55
CA GLY A 79 2.95 -6.74 1.58
C GLY A 79 3.95 -7.92 1.57
N GLY A 80 3.55 -9.11 1.12
CA GLY A 80 4.36 -10.32 1.21
C GLY A 80 5.72 -10.29 0.49
N ARG A 81 5.94 -9.33 -0.41
CA ARG A 81 7.22 -9.11 -1.11
C ARG A 81 7.77 -7.70 -0.92
N CYS A 82 7.27 -7.00 0.10
CA CYS A 82 7.75 -5.66 0.39
C CYS A 82 9.07 -5.72 1.16
N ASP A 83 10.12 -5.18 0.55
CA ASP A 83 11.40 -4.91 1.16
C ASP A 83 11.97 -3.59 0.61
N TYR A 84 13.08 -3.11 1.16
CA TYR A 84 13.68 -1.85 0.72
C TYR A 84 14.22 -1.89 -0.72
N GLU A 85 14.67 -3.04 -1.21
CA GLU A 85 15.12 -3.18 -2.60
C GLU A 85 13.94 -3.03 -3.57
N ALA A 86 12.76 -3.56 -3.21
CA ALA A 86 11.55 -3.40 -4.01
C ALA A 86 11.14 -1.93 -4.19
N LEU A 87 11.36 -1.08 -3.18
CA LEU A 87 11.04 0.35 -3.25
C LEU A 87 11.86 1.15 -4.27
N LYS A 88 12.93 0.58 -4.84
CA LYS A 88 13.62 1.16 -6.00
C LYS A 88 12.76 1.16 -7.26
N TYR A 89 11.82 0.24 -7.35
CA TYR A 89 11.00 -0.03 -8.54
C TYR A 89 9.54 0.37 -8.35
N PHE A 90 9.05 0.29 -7.11
CA PHE A 90 7.66 0.57 -6.77
C PHE A 90 7.52 1.89 -6.02
N THR A 91 6.50 2.65 -6.38
CA THR A 91 6.18 3.93 -5.72
C THR A 91 5.45 3.71 -4.39
N GLU A 92 4.79 2.57 -4.26
CA GLU A 92 4.12 2.13 -3.04
C GLU A 92 3.88 0.62 -3.05
N PHE A 93 3.47 0.11 -1.90
CA PHE A 93 3.03 -1.28 -1.76
C PHE A 93 1.64 -1.34 -1.10
N TRP A 94 0.94 -2.44 -1.36
CA TRP A 94 -0.31 -2.81 -0.73
C TRP A 94 -0.02 -3.57 0.57
N PRO A 95 -0.22 -3.00 1.77
CA PRO A 95 0.24 -3.63 3.00
C PRO A 95 -0.56 -4.88 3.38
N SER A 96 -1.85 -4.96 3.05
CA SER A 96 -2.71 -6.12 3.34
C SER A 96 -3.98 -6.09 2.53
N ASP A 97 -4.48 -7.28 2.14
CA ASP A 97 -5.81 -7.45 1.56
C ASP A 97 -6.93 -7.27 2.60
N ASN A 98 -6.61 -7.32 3.90
CA ASN A 98 -7.54 -6.93 4.94
C ASN A 98 -7.67 -5.40 4.97
N THR A 99 -8.81 -4.90 4.51
CA THR A 99 -9.12 -3.48 4.39
C THR A 99 -10.15 -2.99 5.42
N ASP A 100 -10.49 -3.83 6.42
CA ASP A 100 -11.25 -3.36 7.57
C ASP A 100 -10.49 -2.21 8.24
N ALA A 101 -11.18 -1.09 8.49
CA ALA A 101 -10.49 0.12 8.94
C ALA A 101 -9.89 0.00 10.35
N VAL A 102 -10.49 -0.79 11.24
CA VAL A 102 -9.91 -1.06 12.56
C VAL A 102 -8.63 -1.88 12.41
N GLU A 103 -8.68 -2.97 11.63
CA GLU A 103 -7.51 -3.80 11.36
C GLU A 103 -6.39 -3.00 10.65
N ARG A 104 -6.76 -2.08 9.78
CA ARG A 104 -5.78 -1.21 9.09
C ARG A 104 -5.05 -0.26 10.04
N ILE A 105 -5.64 0.15 11.15
CA ILE A 105 -4.89 0.91 12.18
C ILE A 105 -3.70 0.08 12.67
N PHE A 106 -3.90 -1.19 13.01
CA PHE A 106 -2.83 -2.10 13.45
C PHE A 106 -1.81 -2.38 12.35
N ILE A 107 -2.28 -2.67 11.15
CA ILE A 107 -1.43 -2.99 9.99
C ILE A 107 -0.55 -1.79 9.62
N GLN A 108 -1.12 -0.60 9.49
CA GLN A 108 -0.40 0.63 9.14
C GLN A 108 0.57 1.03 10.25
N TRP A 109 0.17 0.88 11.51
CA TRP A 109 1.05 1.08 12.65
C TRP A 109 2.27 0.15 12.59
N GLY A 110 2.06 -1.16 12.40
CA GLY A 110 3.13 -2.14 12.30
C GLY A 110 4.13 -1.83 11.19
N TYR A 111 3.62 -1.58 9.97
CA TYR A 111 4.48 -1.21 8.84
C TYR A 111 5.20 0.12 9.03
N SER A 112 4.63 1.07 9.76
CA SER A 112 5.24 2.38 9.99
C SER A 112 6.56 2.35 10.75
N HIS A 113 6.90 1.22 11.40
CA HIS A 113 8.21 1.04 12.03
C HIS A 113 9.34 0.88 11.01
N PHE A 114 9.03 0.49 9.79
CA PHE A 114 9.98 0.19 8.73
C PHE A 114 9.80 1.01 7.46
N PHE A 115 8.56 1.49 7.20
CA PHE A 115 8.21 2.12 5.94
C PHE A 115 7.48 3.45 6.17
N PRO A 116 7.85 4.52 5.42
CA PRO A 116 7.17 5.80 5.52
C PRO A 116 5.75 5.74 4.94
N ALA A 117 4.87 6.64 5.39
CA ALA A 117 3.48 6.72 4.95
C ALA A 117 3.33 6.79 3.42
N LYS A 118 4.21 7.51 2.74
CA LYS A 118 4.20 7.65 1.28
C LYS A 118 4.47 6.37 0.50
N SER A 119 4.98 5.33 1.15
CA SER A 119 5.20 4.03 0.51
C SER A 119 4.05 3.05 0.72
N MET A 120 3.04 3.39 1.52
CA MET A 120 1.92 2.52 1.86
C MET A 120 0.63 3.00 1.19
N ALA A 121 0.00 2.13 0.40
CA ALA A 121 -1.33 2.39 -0.14
C ALA A 121 -2.42 2.05 0.89
N ALA A 122 -3.35 2.96 1.11
CA ALA A 122 -4.48 2.77 2.02
C ALA A 122 -5.78 3.16 1.34
N HIS A 123 -6.67 2.19 1.17
CA HIS A 123 -7.91 2.41 0.43
C HIS A 123 -9.13 2.32 1.33
N VAL A 124 -10.08 3.21 1.08
CA VAL A 124 -11.44 3.12 1.59
C VAL A 124 -12.18 2.06 0.79
N THR A 125 -12.67 1.04 1.47
CA THR A 125 -13.42 -0.06 0.86
C THR A 125 -14.78 -0.25 1.52
N SER A 126 -15.60 -1.16 1.01
CA SER A 126 -16.85 -1.58 1.66
C SER A 126 -16.64 -2.59 2.80
N TRP A 127 -15.41 -2.99 3.07
CA TRP A 127 -15.11 -3.95 4.14
C TRP A 127 -15.22 -3.29 5.51
N GLY A 128 -15.83 -3.99 6.47
CA GLY A 128 -16.11 -3.46 7.80
C GLY A 128 -17.44 -2.68 7.90
N LYS A 129 -17.82 -2.32 9.12
CA LYS A 129 -19.08 -1.62 9.42
C LYS A 129 -18.87 -0.18 9.89
N GLN A 130 -17.63 0.29 9.94
CA GLN A 130 -17.31 1.63 10.42
C GLN A 130 -17.88 2.70 9.48
N PRO A 131 -18.27 3.86 10.01
CA PRO A 131 -18.72 4.99 9.20
C PRO A 131 -17.67 5.38 8.15
N VAL A 132 -18.11 5.96 7.04
CA VAL A 132 -17.21 6.38 5.96
C VAL A 132 -16.14 7.35 6.44
N LYS A 133 -16.50 8.23 7.40
CA LYS A 133 -15.55 9.14 8.05
C LYS A 133 -14.38 8.37 8.68
N PHE A 134 -14.66 7.36 9.50
CA PHE A 134 -13.62 6.57 10.15
C PHE A 134 -12.71 5.89 9.13
N ARG A 135 -13.31 5.28 8.08
CA ARG A 135 -12.55 4.61 7.00
C ARG A 135 -11.66 5.57 6.23
N THR A 136 -12.15 6.78 5.93
CA THR A 136 -11.34 7.80 5.23
C THR A 136 -10.23 8.36 6.11
N ASP A 137 -10.47 8.57 7.39
CA ASP A 137 -9.45 9.07 8.32
C ASP A 137 -8.31 8.03 8.46
N VAL A 138 -8.64 6.75 8.60
CA VAL A 138 -7.64 5.67 8.66
C VAL A 138 -6.85 5.57 7.36
N ALA A 139 -7.51 5.63 6.21
CA ALA A 139 -6.82 5.58 4.92
C ALA A 139 -5.94 6.83 4.68
N SER A 140 -6.32 7.97 5.23
CA SER A 140 -5.57 9.23 5.10
C SER A 140 -4.26 9.25 5.89
N MET A 141 -4.01 8.29 6.79
CA MET A 141 -2.69 8.15 7.43
C MET A 141 -1.58 7.74 6.44
N CYS A 142 -1.93 7.30 5.24
CA CYS A 142 -1.01 6.86 4.19
C CYS A 142 -1.48 7.41 2.84
N LYS A 143 -1.08 6.80 1.71
CA LYS A 143 -1.61 7.18 0.40
C LYS A 143 -3.08 6.82 0.27
N LEU A 144 -3.94 7.82 0.45
CA LEU A 144 -5.39 7.67 0.35
C LEU A 144 -5.81 7.22 -1.05
N GLY A 145 -6.61 6.16 -1.10
CA GLY A 145 -7.28 5.69 -2.30
C GLY A 145 -8.70 5.20 -2.00
N PHE A 146 -9.43 4.87 -3.05
CA PHE A 146 -10.78 4.33 -2.96
C PHE A 146 -10.90 3.08 -3.82
N ASP A 147 -11.36 1.99 -3.20
CA ASP A 147 -11.70 0.74 -3.87
C ASP A 147 -13.10 0.33 -3.39
N ILE A 148 -14.08 1.10 -3.82
CA ILE A 148 -15.47 1.01 -3.41
C ILE A 148 -16.38 1.44 -4.56
N ARG A 149 -17.58 0.87 -4.61
CA ARG A 149 -18.60 1.25 -5.59
C ARG A 149 -19.28 2.56 -5.18
N ILE A 150 -18.70 3.67 -5.62
CA ILE A 150 -19.15 5.02 -5.23
C ILE A 150 -20.62 5.25 -5.56
N HIS A 151 -21.15 4.70 -6.67
CA HIS A 151 -22.55 4.84 -7.08
C HIS A 151 -23.54 4.10 -6.17
N GLU A 152 -23.07 3.18 -5.32
CA GLU A 152 -23.88 2.49 -4.30
C GLU A 152 -23.91 3.24 -2.95
N MET A 153 -23.08 4.26 -2.79
CA MET A 153 -23.02 5.07 -1.56
C MET A 153 -24.14 6.09 -1.50
N SER A 154 -24.53 6.47 -0.28
CA SER A 154 -25.45 7.61 -0.08
C SER A 154 -24.86 8.91 -0.63
N GLN A 155 -25.71 9.87 -1.01
CA GLN A 155 -25.23 11.18 -1.48
C GLN A 155 -24.40 11.90 -0.40
N THR A 156 -24.78 11.75 0.87
CA THR A 156 -24.04 12.31 2.00
C THR A 156 -22.63 11.72 2.09
N ASP A 157 -22.50 10.39 1.98
CA ASP A 157 -21.18 9.74 2.01
C ASP A 157 -20.32 10.08 0.80
N GLN A 158 -20.94 10.21 -0.40
CA GLN A 158 -20.23 10.65 -1.60
C GLN A 158 -19.70 12.08 -1.45
N GLN A 159 -20.51 12.97 -0.88
CA GLN A 159 -20.09 14.35 -0.61
C GLN A 159 -18.96 14.38 0.42
N TYR A 160 -19.09 13.61 1.50
CA TYR A 160 -18.04 13.46 2.49
C TYR A 160 -16.71 12.95 1.88
N CYS A 161 -16.76 11.94 1.00
CA CYS A 161 -15.56 11.44 0.32
C CYS A 161 -14.87 12.52 -0.53
N LYS A 162 -15.65 13.38 -1.22
CA LYS A 162 -15.08 14.51 -1.97
C LYS A 162 -14.34 15.49 -1.06
N GLU A 163 -14.93 15.81 0.08
CA GLU A 163 -14.33 16.70 1.08
C GLU A 163 -13.07 16.05 1.72
N ALA A 164 -13.12 14.76 2.01
CA ALA A 164 -11.98 14.01 2.51
C ALA A 164 -10.79 14.01 1.52
N VAL A 165 -11.06 13.81 0.23
CA VAL A 165 -10.03 13.92 -0.83
C VAL A 165 -9.44 15.33 -0.91
N ALA A 166 -10.29 16.36 -0.86
CA ALA A 166 -9.82 17.75 -0.88
C ALA A 166 -8.96 18.07 0.36
N ASN A 167 -9.36 17.57 1.52
CA ASN A 167 -8.62 17.72 2.77
C ASN A 167 -7.29 16.98 2.72
N PHE A 168 -7.27 15.75 2.23
CA PHE A 168 -6.04 14.97 2.07
C PHE A 168 -5.05 15.72 1.16
N LYS A 169 -5.49 16.18 -0.01
CA LYS A 169 -4.64 16.95 -0.94
C LYS A 169 -4.06 18.24 -0.35
N ARG A 170 -4.72 18.82 0.64
CA ARG A 170 -4.23 20.01 1.35
C ARG A 170 -3.18 19.68 2.42
N LEU A 171 -3.13 18.42 2.85
CA LEU A 171 -2.34 17.93 3.98
C LEU A 171 -1.32 16.86 3.57
N ASP A 172 -1.32 16.43 2.30
CA ASP A 172 -0.50 15.31 1.83
C ASP A 172 0.99 15.58 1.93
N ASP A 173 1.42 16.83 1.81
CA ASP A 173 2.78 17.27 2.06
C ASP A 173 3.25 16.92 3.49
N VAL A 174 2.40 17.14 4.49
CA VAL A 174 2.72 16.84 5.88
C VAL A 174 2.62 15.34 6.17
N ILE A 175 1.57 14.67 5.64
CA ILE A 175 1.32 13.25 5.92
C ILE A 175 2.34 12.35 5.21
N LEU A 176 2.66 12.67 3.95
CA LEU A 176 3.48 11.78 3.13
C LEU A 176 4.97 12.08 3.21
N ASP A 177 5.34 13.35 3.41
CA ASP A 177 6.73 13.81 3.43
C ASP A 177 7.23 14.25 4.80
N GLY A 178 6.33 14.49 5.76
CA GLY A 178 6.69 14.88 7.13
C GLY A 178 7.14 13.72 8.01
N ASP A 179 7.67 14.08 9.18
CA ASP A 179 8.06 13.13 10.22
C ASP A 179 6.84 12.53 10.91
N GLN A 180 6.88 11.21 11.11
CA GLN A 180 5.82 10.47 11.80
C GLN A 180 6.14 10.21 13.25
N TYR A 181 5.21 10.58 14.12
CA TYR A 181 5.25 10.35 15.57
C TYR A 181 4.15 9.37 15.99
N ARG A 182 4.54 8.22 16.54
CA ARG A 182 3.63 7.21 17.09
C ARG A 182 3.37 7.54 18.55
N LEU A 183 2.21 8.16 18.85
CA LEU A 183 1.89 8.73 20.16
C LEU A 183 1.22 7.71 21.08
N GLN A 184 0.28 6.91 20.55
CA GLN A 184 -0.46 5.92 21.31
C GLN A 184 -0.58 4.63 20.53
N SER A 185 -0.02 3.55 21.06
CA SER A 185 -0.02 2.22 20.42
C SER A 185 -1.40 1.57 20.47
N PRO A 186 -1.92 1.08 19.33
CA PRO A 186 -3.17 0.31 19.30
C PRO A 186 -3.05 -1.07 19.99
N TYR A 187 -1.83 -1.54 20.22
CA TYR A 187 -1.57 -2.82 20.91
C TYR A 187 -1.60 -2.72 22.43
N GLU A 188 -1.48 -1.50 22.96
CA GLU A 188 -1.37 -1.25 24.41
C GLU A 188 -2.56 -0.49 24.98
N SER A 189 -3.49 -0.04 24.12
CA SER A 189 -4.61 0.81 24.51
C SER A 189 -5.83 0.55 23.67
N GLN A 190 -6.99 1.00 24.13
CA GLN A 190 -8.22 1.09 23.32
C GLN A 190 -8.21 2.31 22.38
N HIS A 191 -7.17 3.12 22.43
CA HIS A 191 -6.98 4.28 21.59
C HIS A 191 -5.71 4.11 20.75
N ALA A 192 -5.71 4.71 19.57
CA ALA A 192 -4.52 4.83 18.74
C ALA A 192 -4.32 6.29 18.35
N ALA A 193 -3.08 6.75 18.35
CA ALA A 193 -2.78 8.11 17.91
C ALA A 193 -1.44 8.17 17.16
N VAL A 194 -1.48 8.81 15.99
CA VAL A 194 -0.31 9.08 15.14
C VAL A 194 -0.34 10.54 14.74
N MET A 195 0.79 11.20 14.79
CA MET A 195 0.96 12.58 14.33
C MET A 195 2.00 12.62 13.22
N TYR A 196 1.78 13.47 12.26
CA TYR A 196 2.75 13.86 11.23
C TYR A 196 3.05 15.35 11.39
N ALA A 197 4.31 15.74 11.25
CA ALA A 197 4.73 17.12 11.28
C ALA A 197 5.73 17.39 10.14
N ASN A 198 5.65 18.56 9.55
CA ASN A 198 6.64 18.97 8.54
C ASN A 198 7.97 19.34 9.19
N ASP A 199 9.04 19.46 8.39
CA ASP A 199 10.42 19.71 8.85
C ASP A 199 10.55 20.99 9.70
N ASN A 200 9.74 22.01 9.41
CA ASN A 200 9.77 23.28 10.15
C ASN A 200 8.98 23.22 11.49
N ALA A 201 8.25 22.14 11.74
CA ALA A 201 7.37 21.96 12.90
C ALA A 201 6.31 23.08 13.09
N ASP A 202 5.91 23.73 12.00
CA ASP A 202 4.88 24.78 11.99
C ASP A 202 3.52 24.26 11.50
N LYS A 203 3.48 23.04 10.96
CA LYS A 203 2.28 22.35 10.49
C LYS A 203 2.29 20.89 10.92
N ALA A 204 1.22 20.43 11.57
CA ALA A 204 1.08 19.06 12.00
C ALA A 204 -0.34 18.55 11.77
N VAL A 205 -0.46 17.22 11.57
CA VAL A 205 -1.72 16.51 11.44
C VAL A 205 -1.76 15.38 12.46
N LEU A 206 -2.77 15.38 13.33
CA LEU A 206 -3.00 14.36 14.33
C LEU A 206 -4.17 13.46 13.91
N PHE A 207 -3.93 12.16 13.85
CA PHE A 207 -4.95 11.13 13.77
C PHE A 207 -5.10 10.47 15.13
N ALA A 208 -6.32 10.52 15.71
CA ALA A 208 -6.64 9.88 16.96
C ALA A 208 -7.92 9.05 16.80
N PHE A 209 -7.87 7.80 17.24
CA PHE A 209 -8.94 6.82 17.06
C PHE A 209 -9.31 6.19 18.39
N ASP A 210 -10.61 6.01 18.62
CA ASP A 210 -11.14 5.08 19.62
C ASP A 210 -11.44 3.76 18.89
N ILE A 211 -10.70 2.71 19.25
CA ILE A 211 -10.73 1.43 18.53
C ILE A 211 -11.83 0.53 19.11
N HIS A 212 -12.08 0.64 20.40
CA HIS A 212 -13.08 -0.16 21.12
C HIS A 212 -13.95 0.73 21.99
N PRO A 213 -14.82 1.57 21.37
CA PRO A 213 -15.67 2.46 22.14
C PRO A 213 -16.56 1.67 23.09
N ARG A 214 -16.41 1.90 24.37
CA ARG A 214 -17.35 1.44 25.39
C ARG A 214 -18.37 2.55 25.59
N TYR A 215 -19.62 2.26 25.34
CA TYR A 215 -20.68 3.19 25.73
C TYR A 215 -20.68 3.27 27.25
N ALA A 216 -20.52 4.45 27.80
CA ALA A 216 -20.80 4.67 29.20
C ALA A 216 -22.29 4.37 29.41
N GLU A 217 -22.58 3.40 30.26
CA GLU A 217 -23.93 3.22 30.76
C GLU A 217 -24.31 4.50 31.51
N SER A 218 -25.34 5.19 31.01
CA SER A 218 -25.88 6.41 31.63
C SER A 218 -26.68 6.09 32.87
#